data_685a246f4de1c8b9983e8614c2c59e7e
#
_entry.id   685a246f4de1c8b9983e8614c2c59e7e
#
_cell.length_a   1.000
_cell.length_b   1.000
_cell.length_c   1.000
_cell.angle_alpha   90.00
_cell.angle_beta   90.00
_cell.angle_gamma   90.00
#
_symmetry.space_group_name_H-M   'P 1'
#
loop_
_entity.id
_entity.type
_entity.pdbx_description
1 polymer ?
#
loop_
_entity_poly.entity_id
_entity_poly.type
_entity_poly.pdbx_seq_one_letter_code
_entity_poly.pdbx_strand_id
1 'polypeptide(L)'
;KGTTIIENVAKEPEIVNVATFLNNMGAKIIGAGTNKIKITGVEYLHKSYHEVIPDRIEAGTFVIIGSLLGENLRIKNIIPSHIESLTSKLIEAGVNLKIGEDYIYVNSGNKYKAINIKTLPYPGFPTDLQQPIIPFLTQCHGTSTVEETIYENRFQNIYDTNRMGASIIVKNNKIAKVKGITPLQGKNVTATDLRGGASMLICGLIADGTTTIDNVKYILRGYDDICGKLTKVGAKIELI
;
A
#
# COMPACT_ATOMS: atom_id res chain seq x y z
N LYS A 1 6.24 33.93 10.92
CA LYS A 1 6.11 34.56 12.24
C LYS A 1 4.78 34.15 12.89
N GLY A 2 4.74 34.10 14.23
CA GLY A 2 3.55 33.72 14.97
C GLY A 2 3.46 32.20 15.26
N THR A 3 2.28 31.77 15.69
CA THR A 3 2.02 30.38 16.04
C THR A 3 0.84 29.85 15.23
N THR A 4 1.02 28.68 14.61
CA THR A 4 -0.04 27.93 13.91
C THR A 4 -0.37 26.68 14.71
N ILE A 5 -1.64 26.43 14.90
CA ILE A 5 -2.15 25.19 15.50
C ILE A 5 -3.02 24.50 14.47
N ILE A 6 -2.73 23.23 14.20
CA ILE A 6 -3.49 22.39 13.29
C ILE A 6 -4.10 21.26 14.12
N GLU A 7 -5.40 21.11 14.07
CA GLU A 7 -6.15 20.06 14.79
C GLU A 7 -6.69 19.02 13.81
N ASN A 8 -6.93 17.80 14.30
CA ASN A 8 -7.37 16.65 13.51
C ASN A 8 -6.40 16.35 12.34
N VAL A 9 -5.11 16.40 12.64
CA VAL A 9 -4.03 16.18 11.65
C VAL A 9 -3.78 14.70 11.43
N ALA A 10 -3.17 14.42 10.28
CA ALA A 10 -2.61 13.12 9.94
C ALA A 10 -1.51 12.72 10.94
N LYS A 11 -1.49 11.42 11.34
CA LYS A 11 -0.59 10.87 12.36
C LYS A 11 0.47 9.94 11.78
N GLU A 12 0.47 9.81 10.47
CA GLU A 12 1.31 8.88 9.72
C GLU A 12 2.81 9.12 10.02
N PRO A 13 3.63 8.05 10.01
CA PRO A 13 5.06 8.13 10.29
C PRO A 13 5.81 9.16 9.44
N GLU A 14 5.42 9.32 8.18
CA GLU A 14 5.99 10.32 7.28
C GLU A 14 5.75 11.76 7.75
N ILE A 15 4.64 12.04 8.43
CA ILE A 15 4.37 13.37 9.03
C ILE A 15 5.33 13.62 10.20
N VAL A 16 5.56 12.59 11.03
CA VAL A 16 6.54 12.65 12.13
C VAL A 16 7.95 12.86 11.57
N ASN A 17 8.29 12.14 10.50
CA ASN A 17 9.60 12.23 9.85
C ASN A 17 9.86 13.64 9.28
N VAL A 18 8.88 14.25 8.59
CA VAL A 18 8.96 15.65 8.10
C VAL A 18 9.11 16.64 9.26
N ALA A 19 8.34 16.48 10.34
CA ALA A 19 8.45 17.37 11.51
C ALA A 19 9.83 17.24 12.17
N THR A 20 10.37 16.03 12.27
CA THR A 20 11.74 15.78 12.78
C THR A 20 12.78 16.45 11.89
N PHE A 21 12.68 16.27 10.56
CA PHE A 21 13.57 16.92 9.61
C PHE A 21 13.57 18.44 9.76
N LEU A 22 12.39 19.06 9.78
CA LEU A 22 12.27 20.51 9.94
C LEU A 22 12.80 20.98 11.30
N ASN A 23 12.53 20.24 12.39
CA ASN A 23 13.08 20.56 13.72
C ASN A 23 14.61 20.49 13.74
N ASN A 24 15.21 19.52 13.05
CA ASN A 24 16.65 19.44 12.88
C ASN A 24 17.22 20.63 12.11
N MET A 25 16.40 21.30 11.29
CA MET A 25 16.74 22.56 10.61
C MET A 25 16.49 23.82 11.46
N GLY A 26 16.01 23.67 12.69
CA GLY A 26 15.73 24.77 13.61
C GLY A 26 14.25 25.21 13.67
N ALA A 27 13.34 24.49 13.04
CA ALA A 27 11.91 24.71 13.23
C ALA A 27 11.47 24.40 14.68
N LYS A 28 10.28 24.88 15.06
CA LYS A 28 9.67 24.61 16.36
C LYS A 28 8.31 23.97 16.16
N ILE A 29 8.32 22.64 15.90
CA ILE A 29 7.15 21.82 15.65
C ILE A 29 7.02 20.80 16.77
N ILE A 30 5.86 20.76 17.42
CA ILE A 30 5.53 19.78 18.46
C ILE A 30 4.18 19.13 18.17
N GLY A 31 4.00 17.90 18.65
CA GLY A 31 2.75 17.15 18.53
C GLY A 31 2.60 16.33 17.24
N ALA A 32 3.61 16.25 16.36
CA ALA A 32 3.58 15.34 15.23
C ALA A 32 3.36 13.88 15.71
N GLY A 33 2.50 13.13 15.01
CA GLY A 33 2.06 11.78 15.42
C GLY A 33 0.86 11.79 16.40
N THR A 34 0.41 12.97 16.84
CA THR A 34 -0.82 13.12 17.62
C THR A 34 -1.93 13.74 16.77
N ASN A 35 -3.09 14.04 17.36
CA ASN A 35 -4.18 14.70 16.65
C ASN A 35 -4.03 16.23 16.54
N LYS A 36 -2.93 16.80 17.07
CA LYS A 36 -2.72 18.25 17.12
C LYS A 36 -1.25 18.59 16.93
N ILE A 37 -0.94 19.44 15.94
CA ILE A 37 0.40 19.95 15.70
C ILE A 37 0.42 21.45 16.00
N LYS A 38 1.44 21.89 16.76
CA LYS A 38 1.74 23.30 17.00
C LYS A 38 3.06 23.66 16.34
N ILE A 39 3.05 24.70 15.53
CA ILE A 39 4.21 25.24 14.83
C ILE A 39 4.43 26.67 15.30
N THR A 40 5.58 26.93 15.91
CA THR A 40 5.99 28.30 16.23
C THR A 40 6.95 28.78 15.15
N GLY A 41 6.60 29.89 14.49
CA GLY A 41 7.40 30.45 13.41
C GLY A 41 8.79 30.85 13.88
N VAL A 42 9.78 30.64 13.02
CA VAL A 42 11.17 31.01 13.21
C VAL A 42 11.61 31.97 12.10
N GLU A 43 12.71 32.68 12.29
CA GLU A 43 13.20 33.63 11.29
C GLU A 43 13.82 32.94 10.08
N TYR A 44 14.56 31.88 10.30
CA TYR A 44 15.21 31.08 9.26
C TYR A 44 15.34 29.61 9.66
N LEU A 45 15.57 28.77 8.66
CA LEU A 45 15.94 27.36 8.82
C LEU A 45 17.37 27.19 8.32
N HIS A 46 18.18 26.45 9.06
CA HIS A 46 19.56 26.12 8.65
C HIS A 46 19.60 24.75 7.96
N LYS A 47 20.71 24.47 7.26
CA LYS A 47 20.96 23.16 6.68
C LYS A 47 21.08 22.09 7.76
N SER A 48 20.61 20.88 7.46
CA SER A 48 20.67 19.73 8.34
C SER A 48 20.87 18.45 7.52
N TYR A 49 21.45 17.45 8.15
CA TYR A 49 21.43 16.08 7.64
C TYR A 49 20.19 15.36 8.18
N HIS A 50 19.54 14.60 7.31
CA HIS A 50 18.36 13.83 7.69
C HIS A 50 18.26 12.57 6.83
N GLU A 51 18.04 11.44 7.46
CA GLU A 51 17.74 10.18 6.80
C GLU A 51 16.23 9.99 6.73
N VAL A 52 15.73 9.85 5.51
CA VAL A 52 14.29 9.62 5.28
C VAL A 52 13.94 8.19 5.62
N ILE A 53 12.85 8.00 6.35
CA ILE A 53 12.35 6.66 6.68
C ILE A 53 11.93 5.88 5.42
N PRO A 54 12.02 4.54 5.42
CA PRO A 54 11.54 3.71 4.32
C PRO A 54 10.05 3.92 4.02
N ASP A 55 9.68 3.84 2.74
CA ASP A 55 8.27 3.94 2.31
C ASP A 55 7.48 2.70 2.75
N ARG A 56 6.58 2.90 3.72
CA ARG A 56 5.72 1.85 4.26
C ARG A 56 4.71 1.33 3.23
N ILE A 57 4.31 2.14 2.25
CA ILE A 57 3.33 1.74 1.24
C ILE A 57 4.00 0.88 0.16
N GLU A 58 5.21 1.22 -0.25
CA GLU A 58 6.01 0.34 -1.11
C GLU A 58 6.28 -0.98 -0.39
N ALA A 59 6.73 -0.95 0.87
CA ALA A 59 6.95 -2.14 1.68
C ALA A 59 5.68 -3.02 1.75
N GLY A 60 4.52 -2.43 2.07
CA GLY A 60 3.24 -3.12 2.11
C GLY A 60 2.83 -3.74 0.77
N THR A 61 3.09 -3.05 -0.33
CA THR A 61 2.84 -3.56 -1.69
C THR A 61 3.67 -4.81 -1.97
N PHE A 62 4.97 -4.81 -1.63
CA PHE A 62 5.82 -5.99 -1.78
C PHE A 62 5.44 -7.13 -0.83
N VAL A 63 4.95 -6.83 0.38
CA VAL A 63 4.41 -7.86 1.29
C VAL A 63 3.16 -8.51 0.69
N ILE A 64 2.27 -7.75 0.05
CA ILE A 64 1.10 -8.28 -0.65
C ILE A 64 1.52 -9.17 -1.84
N ILE A 65 2.47 -8.71 -2.67
CA ILE A 65 3.03 -9.52 -3.78
C ILE A 65 3.64 -10.80 -3.23
N GLY A 66 4.45 -10.72 -2.18
CA GLY A 66 5.05 -11.88 -1.54
C GLY A 66 4.02 -12.86 -0.95
N SER A 67 2.89 -12.36 -0.46
CA SER A 67 1.80 -13.20 0.05
C SER A 67 1.14 -14.03 -1.05
N LEU A 68 1.18 -13.57 -2.30
CA LEU A 68 0.60 -14.25 -3.45
C LEU A 68 1.59 -15.19 -4.16
N LEU A 69 2.85 -14.79 -4.26
CA LEU A 69 3.84 -15.39 -5.17
C LEU A 69 5.18 -15.73 -4.50
N GLY A 70 5.41 -15.28 -3.25
CA GLY A 70 6.72 -15.38 -2.61
C GLY A 70 7.09 -16.80 -2.18
N GLU A 71 8.30 -17.19 -2.49
CA GLU A 71 8.98 -18.34 -1.92
C GLU A 71 10.17 -17.83 -1.09
N ASN A 72 10.01 -17.75 0.23
CA ASN A 72 11.00 -17.13 1.14
C ASN A 72 11.38 -15.69 0.74
N LEU A 73 10.43 -14.91 0.22
CA LEU A 73 10.69 -13.54 -0.16
C LEU A 73 11.01 -12.70 1.08
N ARG A 74 12.18 -12.07 1.10
CA ARG A 74 12.59 -11.14 2.16
C ARG A 74 12.44 -9.70 1.69
N ILE A 75 11.57 -8.95 2.35
CA ILE A 75 11.47 -7.50 2.23
C ILE A 75 12.29 -6.90 3.37
N LYS A 76 13.34 -6.15 3.06
CA LYS A 76 14.30 -5.59 4.03
C LYS A 76 14.35 -4.07 3.94
N ASN A 77 15.04 -3.46 4.92
CA ASN A 77 15.14 -2.00 5.06
C ASN A 77 13.76 -1.36 5.16
N ILE A 78 12.95 -1.89 6.06
CA ILE A 78 11.60 -1.44 6.36
C ILE A 78 11.43 -1.23 7.86
N ILE A 79 10.38 -0.56 8.26
CA ILE A 79 9.94 -0.47 9.66
C ILE A 79 8.62 -1.24 9.79
N PRO A 80 8.66 -2.52 10.23
CA PRO A 80 7.49 -3.40 10.22
C PRO A 80 6.29 -2.85 11.00
N SER A 81 6.53 -2.11 12.09
CA SER A 81 5.47 -1.48 12.88
C SER A 81 4.66 -0.43 12.10
N HIS A 82 5.24 0.15 11.03
CA HIS A 82 4.52 1.11 10.18
C HIS A 82 3.45 0.47 9.28
N ILE A 83 3.47 -0.85 9.12
CA ILE A 83 2.50 -1.63 8.33
C ILE A 83 1.83 -2.75 9.15
N GLU A 84 1.79 -2.61 10.48
CA GLU A 84 1.24 -3.64 11.37
C GLU A 84 -0.23 -3.95 11.06
N SER A 85 -1.02 -2.96 10.70
CA SER A 85 -2.42 -3.15 10.30
C SER A 85 -2.57 -4.01 9.05
N LEU A 86 -1.65 -3.94 8.08
CA LEU A 86 -1.61 -4.82 6.93
C LEU A 86 -1.16 -6.23 7.32
N THR A 87 -0.04 -6.37 8.03
CA THR A 87 0.51 -7.69 8.39
C THR A 87 -0.46 -8.47 9.26
N SER A 88 -1.15 -7.81 10.20
CA SER A 88 -2.21 -8.42 11.00
C SER A 88 -3.36 -8.96 10.14
N LYS A 89 -3.79 -8.23 9.12
CA LYS A 89 -4.83 -8.66 8.18
C LYS A 89 -4.38 -9.82 7.28
N LEU A 90 -3.15 -9.81 6.84
CA LEU A 90 -2.58 -10.92 6.06
C LEU A 90 -2.45 -12.20 6.92
N ILE A 91 -2.01 -12.09 8.17
CA ILE A 91 -1.98 -13.20 9.13
C ILE A 91 -3.40 -13.71 9.41
N GLU A 92 -4.38 -12.81 9.61
CA GLU A 92 -5.80 -13.17 9.74
C GLU A 92 -6.29 -13.98 8.54
N ALA A 93 -5.85 -13.65 7.32
CA ALA A 93 -6.18 -14.39 6.11
C ALA A 93 -5.46 -15.74 6.00
N GLY A 94 -4.43 -15.99 6.80
CA GLY A 94 -3.65 -17.22 6.79
C GLY A 94 -2.31 -17.13 6.05
N VAL A 95 -1.80 -15.91 5.80
CA VAL A 95 -0.45 -15.72 5.23
C VAL A 95 0.60 -16.04 6.29
N ASN A 96 1.65 -16.75 5.88
CA ASN A 96 2.80 -17.05 6.74
C ASN A 96 3.83 -15.91 6.65
N LEU A 97 3.88 -15.09 7.69
CA LEU A 97 4.82 -13.98 7.83
C LEU A 97 5.78 -14.22 9.00
N LYS A 98 7.07 -13.97 8.78
CA LYS A 98 8.05 -13.88 9.86
C LYS A 98 8.56 -12.43 9.92
N ILE A 99 8.16 -11.73 10.96
CA ILE A 99 8.47 -10.31 11.16
C ILE A 99 9.75 -10.22 11.99
N GLY A 100 10.78 -9.52 11.46
CA GLY A 100 12.03 -9.19 12.14
C GLY A 100 12.07 -7.72 12.55
N GLU A 101 13.25 -7.24 12.89
CA GLU A 101 13.45 -5.85 13.32
C GLU A 101 13.30 -4.85 12.16
N ASP A 102 13.94 -5.15 11.01
CA ASP A 102 13.99 -4.31 9.82
C ASP A 102 13.57 -5.05 8.53
N TYR A 103 12.93 -6.21 8.68
CA TYR A 103 12.53 -7.06 7.55
C TYR A 103 11.26 -7.87 7.85
N ILE A 104 10.65 -8.34 6.77
CA ILE A 104 9.59 -9.35 6.79
C ILE A 104 9.93 -10.44 5.79
N TYR A 105 9.91 -11.70 6.23
CA TYR A 105 9.85 -12.85 5.32
C TYR A 105 8.41 -13.20 5.03
N VAL A 106 8.13 -13.44 3.76
CA VAL A 106 6.79 -13.79 3.27
C VAL A 106 6.88 -15.09 2.48
N ASN A 107 6.00 -16.02 2.81
CA ASN A 107 5.76 -17.21 2.02
C ASN A 107 4.32 -17.22 1.53
N SER A 108 4.13 -17.40 0.24
CA SER A 108 2.81 -17.65 -0.33
C SER A 108 2.24 -18.95 0.20
N GLY A 109 0.94 -18.96 0.43
CA GLY A 109 0.21 -20.14 0.90
C GLY A 109 -0.74 -20.67 -0.18
N ASN A 110 -1.24 -21.88 0.04
CA ASN A 110 -2.16 -22.53 -0.91
C ASN A 110 -3.64 -22.20 -0.65
N LYS A 111 -3.96 -21.64 0.53
CA LYS A 111 -5.35 -21.36 0.90
C LYS A 111 -5.40 -20.13 1.83
N TYR A 112 -6.08 -19.11 1.37
CA TYR A 112 -6.39 -17.92 2.17
C TYR A 112 -7.89 -17.85 2.44
N LYS A 113 -8.29 -17.38 3.61
CA LYS A 113 -9.69 -17.10 3.94
C LYS A 113 -10.03 -15.64 3.70
N ALA A 114 -11.28 -15.38 3.33
CA ALA A 114 -11.80 -14.04 3.20
C ALA A 114 -11.68 -13.26 4.53
N ILE A 115 -11.34 -11.98 4.42
CA ILE A 115 -11.19 -11.05 5.53
C ILE A 115 -11.92 -9.75 5.26
N ASN A 116 -12.24 -9.00 6.32
CA ASN A 116 -12.83 -7.69 6.20
C ASN A 116 -11.80 -6.60 6.49
N ILE A 117 -11.76 -5.59 5.63
CA ILE A 117 -10.85 -4.45 5.72
C ILE A 117 -11.68 -3.17 5.81
N LYS A 118 -11.27 -2.28 6.71
CA LYS A 118 -11.77 -0.92 6.81
C LYS A 118 -10.59 0.03 6.86
N THR A 119 -10.55 0.98 5.93
CA THR A 119 -9.51 2.02 5.97
C THR A 119 -9.79 2.98 7.11
N LEU A 120 -8.74 3.35 7.83
CA LEU A 120 -8.80 4.28 8.97
C LEU A 120 -7.51 5.10 9.01
N PRO A 121 -7.53 6.30 9.62
CA PRO A 121 -6.31 7.05 9.91
C PRO A 121 -5.30 6.19 10.66
N TYR A 122 -4.00 6.47 10.46
CA TYR A 122 -2.93 5.75 11.14
C TYR A 122 -3.15 5.73 12.68
N PRO A 123 -2.94 4.57 13.35
CA PRO A 123 -2.34 3.31 12.85
C PRO A 123 -3.34 2.30 12.24
N GLY A 124 -4.52 2.72 11.79
CA GLY A 124 -5.47 1.85 11.10
C GLY A 124 -4.98 1.42 9.72
N PHE A 125 -5.81 0.63 9.00
CA PHE A 125 -5.45 0.16 7.67
C PHE A 125 -5.36 1.34 6.68
N PRO A 126 -4.20 1.55 6.02
CA PRO A 126 -3.98 2.73 5.21
C PRO A 126 -4.79 2.67 3.90
N THR A 127 -5.43 3.80 3.55
CA THR A 127 -6.15 3.93 2.28
C THR A 127 -5.25 3.66 1.07
N ASP A 128 -3.95 3.92 1.18
CA ASP A 128 -2.98 3.70 0.10
C ASP A 128 -2.65 2.22 -0.14
N LEU A 129 -3.01 1.32 0.76
CA LEU A 129 -2.96 -0.14 0.54
C LEU A 129 -4.33 -0.74 0.22
N GLN A 130 -5.40 0.08 0.17
CA GLN A 130 -6.75 -0.39 -0.12
C GLN A 130 -6.88 -0.98 -1.54
N GLN A 131 -6.38 -0.27 -2.57
CA GLN A 131 -6.39 -0.79 -3.95
C GLN A 131 -5.37 -1.95 -4.13
N PRO A 132 -4.11 -1.86 -3.64
CA PRO A 132 -3.14 -2.95 -3.75
C PRO A 132 -3.55 -4.27 -3.09
N ILE A 133 -4.39 -4.25 -2.03
CA ILE A 133 -4.83 -5.50 -1.37
C ILE A 133 -5.94 -6.22 -2.14
N ILE A 134 -6.68 -5.54 -3.03
CA ILE A 134 -7.80 -6.14 -3.78
C ILE A 134 -7.38 -7.41 -4.54
N PRO A 135 -6.27 -7.46 -5.30
CA PRO A 135 -5.83 -8.68 -5.96
C PRO A 135 -5.66 -9.86 -5.01
N PHE A 136 -5.10 -9.65 -3.82
CA PHE A 136 -4.98 -10.68 -2.80
C PHE A 136 -6.36 -11.20 -2.37
N LEU A 137 -7.32 -10.32 -2.16
CA LEU A 137 -8.67 -10.70 -1.75
C LEU A 137 -9.41 -11.50 -2.82
N THR A 138 -9.08 -11.32 -4.11
CA THR A 138 -9.64 -12.17 -5.19
C THR A 138 -9.19 -13.62 -5.10
N GLN A 139 -8.09 -13.90 -4.39
CA GLN A 139 -7.53 -15.24 -4.20
C GLN A 139 -7.93 -15.86 -2.84
N CYS A 140 -8.74 -15.18 -2.04
CA CYS A 140 -9.23 -15.69 -0.75
C CYS A 140 -10.51 -16.51 -0.91
N HIS A 141 -10.65 -17.61 -0.18
CA HIS A 141 -11.89 -18.38 -0.15
C HIS A 141 -13.00 -17.62 0.58
N GLY A 142 -14.12 -17.37 -0.10
CA GLY A 142 -15.29 -16.70 0.45
C GLY A 142 -15.48 -15.28 -0.10
N THR A 143 -16.10 -14.41 0.67
CA THR A 143 -16.36 -13.02 0.28
C THR A 143 -15.74 -12.08 1.30
N SER A 144 -14.78 -11.29 0.84
CA SER A 144 -14.17 -10.20 1.62
C SER A 144 -14.96 -8.92 1.45
N THR A 145 -14.97 -8.08 2.47
CA THR A 145 -15.56 -6.74 2.41
C THR A 145 -14.46 -5.71 2.63
N VAL A 146 -14.40 -4.71 1.75
CA VAL A 146 -13.48 -3.56 1.87
C VAL A 146 -14.32 -2.30 2.00
N GLU A 147 -14.22 -1.63 3.15
CA GLU A 147 -14.87 -0.34 3.42
C GLU A 147 -13.82 0.77 3.36
N GLU A 148 -13.99 1.70 2.40
CA GLU A 148 -13.16 2.89 2.28
C GLU A 148 -13.79 4.07 3.00
N THR A 149 -13.09 4.62 3.99
CA THR A 149 -13.63 5.72 4.83
C THR A 149 -12.81 7.00 4.78
N ILE A 150 -11.67 6.98 4.09
CA ILE A 150 -10.72 8.09 4.07
C ILE A 150 -10.75 8.82 2.73
N TYR A 151 -10.69 8.07 1.61
CA TYR A 151 -10.52 8.65 0.29
C TYR A 151 -11.79 8.46 -0.55
N GLU A 152 -12.23 9.53 -1.15
CA GLU A 152 -13.38 9.48 -2.06
C GLU A 152 -12.99 8.81 -3.38
N ASN A 153 -13.91 8.02 -3.93
CA ASN A 153 -13.78 7.46 -5.28
C ASN A 153 -12.55 6.54 -5.49
N ARG A 154 -12.23 5.66 -4.50
CA ARG A 154 -11.03 4.82 -4.45
C ARG A 154 -11.18 3.46 -5.17
N PHE A 155 -12.30 3.18 -5.84
CA PHE A 155 -12.59 1.89 -6.46
C PHE A 155 -12.54 1.91 -8.00
N GLN A 156 -11.84 2.86 -8.61
CA GLN A 156 -11.77 2.99 -10.07
C GLN A 156 -11.09 1.79 -10.73
N ASN A 157 -10.10 1.18 -10.09
CA ASN A 157 -9.39 -0.01 -10.56
C ASN A 157 -10.29 -1.25 -10.67
N ILE A 158 -11.46 -1.27 -10.00
CA ILE A 158 -12.35 -2.45 -9.97
C ILE A 158 -12.92 -2.77 -11.35
N TYR A 159 -13.13 -1.76 -12.21
CA TYR A 159 -13.58 -1.99 -13.57
C TYR A 159 -12.63 -2.93 -14.32
N ASP A 160 -11.35 -2.60 -14.36
CA ASP A 160 -10.34 -3.42 -15.04
C ASP A 160 -10.07 -4.73 -14.30
N THR A 161 -10.09 -4.74 -12.96
CA THR A 161 -9.98 -5.98 -12.18
C THR A 161 -11.07 -6.99 -12.54
N ASN A 162 -12.32 -6.53 -12.68
CA ASN A 162 -13.44 -7.37 -13.12
C ASN A 162 -13.29 -7.84 -14.57
N ARG A 163 -12.77 -6.99 -15.47
CA ARG A 163 -12.45 -7.39 -16.86
C ARG A 163 -11.41 -8.51 -16.92
N MET A 164 -10.49 -8.56 -15.95
CA MET A 164 -9.50 -9.62 -15.80
C MET A 164 -10.10 -10.92 -15.22
N GLY A 165 -11.37 -10.93 -14.83
CA GLY A 165 -12.07 -12.14 -14.35
C GLY A 165 -12.45 -12.11 -12.87
N ALA A 166 -12.15 -11.03 -12.13
CA ALA A 166 -12.58 -10.90 -10.75
C ALA A 166 -14.12 -10.77 -10.63
N SER A 167 -14.63 -11.05 -9.43
CA SER A 167 -16.04 -10.89 -9.08
C SER A 167 -16.19 -9.90 -7.92
N ILE A 168 -16.24 -8.62 -8.25
CA ILE A 168 -16.25 -7.53 -7.28
C ILE A 168 -17.45 -6.62 -7.53
N ILE A 169 -18.21 -6.36 -6.47
CA ILE A 169 -19.38 -5.45 -6.49
C ILE A 169 -19.08 -4.27 -5.57
N VAL A 170 -19.15 -3.06 -6.10
CA VAL A 170 -18.99 -1.81 -5.34
C VAL A 170 -20.34 -1.21 -5.02
N LYS A 171 -20.56 -0.83 -3.77
CA LYS A 171 -21.79 -0.15 -3.30
C LYS A 171 -21.43 1.26 -2.81
N ASN A 172 -22.18 2.25 -3.29
CA ASN A 172 -22.09 3.66 -2.86
C ASN A 172 -20.67 4.24 -2.92
N ASN A 173 -19.79 3.75 -3.81
CA ASN A 173 -18.36 4.11 -3.89
C ASN A 173 -17.59 4.00 -2.56
N LYS A 174 -18.11 3.24 -1.59
CA LYS A 174 -17.53 3.11 -0.24
C LYS A 174 -17.25 1.68 0.17
N ILE A 175 -17.98 0.72 -0.35
CA ILE A 175 -17.88 -0.68 0.08
C ILE A 175 -17.74 -1.56 -1.14
N ALA A 176 -16.63 -2.31 -1.22
CA ALA A 176 -16.45 -3.37 -2.20
C ALA A 176 -16.64 -4.74 -1.54
N LYS A 177 -17.43 -5.60 -2.18
CA LYS A 177 -17.50 -7.04 -1.87
C LYS A 177 -16.70 -7.79 -2.92
N VAL A 178 -15.65 -8.44 -2.49
CA VAL A 178 -14.72 -9.22 -3.32
C VAL A 178 -14.99 -10.69 -3.09
N LYS A 179 -15.55 -11.37 -4.08
CA LYS A 179 -15.76 -12.81 -4.04
C LYS A 179 -14.52 -13.51 -4.61
N GLY A 180 -13.92 -14.42 -3.89
CA GLY A 180 -12.83 -15.31 -4.32
C GLY A 180 -13.23 -16.79 -4.13
N ILE A 181 -12.52 -17.75 -4.70
CA ILE A 181 -11.35 -17.58 -5.57
C ILE A 181 -11.81 -17.23 -6.98
N THR A 182 -11.18 -16.26 -7.60
CA THR A 182 -11.41 -15.94 -9.02
C THR A 182 -10.07 -15.94 -9.76
N PRO A 183 -9.83 -16.90 -10.68
CA PRO A 183 -8.63 -16.90 -11.51
C PRO A 183 -8.65 -15.67 -12.42
N LEU A 184 -7.56 -14.90 -12.42
CA LEU A 184 -7.42 -13.73 -13.27
C LEU A 184 -6.78 -14.09 -14.61
N GLN A 185 -7.19 -13.38 -15.65
CA GLN A 185 -6.67 -13.52 -17.02
C GLN A 185 -5.97 -12.24 -17.47
N GLY A 186 -4.84 -12.38 -18.13
CA GLY A 186 -4.10 -11.26 -18.70
C GLY A 186 -4.96 -10.43 -19.67
N LYS A 187 -4.88 -9.10 -19.56
CA LYS A 187 -5.63 -8.13 -20.35
C LYS A 187 -4.83 -6.85 -20.53
N ASN A 188 -5.26 -6.06 -21.53
CA ASN A 188 -4.86 -4.66 -21.59
C ASN A 188 -5.72 -3.87 -20.58
N VAL A 189 -5.07 -3.25 -19.61
CA VAL A 189 -5.66 -2.50 -18.50
C VAL A 189 -5.00 -1.13 -18.37
N THR A 190 -5.63 -0.23 -17.64
CA THR A 190 -5.15 1.15 -17.52
C THR A 190 -4.91 1.51 -16.06
N ALA A 191 -3.73 2.04 -15.76
CA ALA A 191 -3.47 2.65 -14.46
C ALA A 191 -4.26 3.96 -14.36
N THR A 192 -5.26 3.99 -13.47
CA THR A 192 -6.10 5.17 -13.24
C THR A 192 -5.45 6.21 -12.34
N ASP A 193 -4.64 5.74 -11.41
CA ASP A 193 -3.86 6.49 -10.44
C ASP A 193 -2.69 5.64 -9.94
N LEU A 194 -1.88 6.18 -9.02
CA LEU A 194 -0.72 5.48 -8.45
C LEU A 194 -1.08 4.13 -7.83
N ARG A 195 -2.11 4.08 -6.99
CA ARG A 195 -2.47 2.87 -6.23
C ARG A 195 -3.30 1.90 -7.06
N GLY A 196 -4.15 2.44 -7.95
CA GLY A 196 -4.83 1.64 -8.97
C GLY A 196 -3.85 0.96 -9.92
N GLY A 197 -2.82 1.68 -10.35
CA GLY A 197 -1.73 1.11 -11.14
C GLY A 197 -0.98 -0.01 -10.41
N ALA A 198 -0.63 0.18 -9.13
CA ALA A 198 -0.03 -0.87 -8.31
C ALA A 198 -0.94 -2.10 -8.17
N SER A 199 -2.26 -1.89 -8.02
CA SER A 199 -3.25 -2.97 -8.02
C SER A 199 -3.26 -3.73 -9.36
N MET A 200 -3.24 -3.03 -10.50
CA MET A 200 -3.19 -3.67 -11.83
C MET A 200 -1.89 -4.45 -12.03
N LEU A 201 -0.76 -3.93 -11.54
CA LEU A 201 0.52 -4.64 -11.58
C LEU A 201 0.43 -5.96 -10.79
N ILE A 202 -0.12 -5.95 -9.58
CA ILE A 202 -0.31 -7.18 -8.78
C ILE A 202 -1.27 -8.13 -9.50
N CYS A 203 -2.39 -7.63 -10.07
CA CYS A 203 -3.28 -8.46 -10.88
C CYS A 203 -2.55 -9.11 -12.06
N GLY A 204 -1.70 -8.37 -12.76
CA GLY A 204 -0.89 -8.88 -13.88
C GLY A 204 0.09 -9.97 -13.47
N LEU A 205 0.71 -9.84 -12.29
CA LEU A 205 1.66 -10.83 -11.78
C LEU A 205 1.01 -12.18 -11.44
N ILE A 206 -0.28 -12.19 -11.07
CA ILE A 206 -1.02 -13.41 -10.71
C ILE A 206 -1.97 -13.92 -11.81
N ALA A 207 -2.12 -13.15 -12.89
CA ALA A 207 -3.00 -13.52 -13.98
C ALA A 207 -2.37 -14.58 -14.88
N ASP A 208 -3.20 -15.44 -15.46
CA ASP A 208 -2.77 -16.33 -16.55
C ASP A 208 -2.68 -15.53 -17.88
N GLY A 209 -1.56 -15.71 -18.61
CA GLY A 209 -1.26 -14.98 -19.83
C GLY A 209 -0.53 -13.66 -19.59
N THR A 210 -0.62 -12.74 -20.56
CA THR A 210 0.10 -11.45 -20.53
C THR A 210 -0.84 -10.30 -20.19
N THR A 211 -0.41 -9.43 -19.28
CA THR A 211 -1.11 -8.18 -18.97
C THR A 211 -0.28 -6.99 -19.43
N THR A 212 -0.88 -6.11 -20.22
CA THR A 212 -0.30 -4.81 -20.58
C THR A 212 -0.96 -3.72 -19.77
N ILE A 213 -0.17 -2.83 -19.16
CA ILE A 213 -0.67 -1.75 -18.33
C ILE A 213 -0.34 -0.40 -18.97
N ASP A 214 -1.36 0.30 -19.41
CA ASP A 214 -1.23 1.66 -19.93
C ASP A 214 -1.09 2.69 -18.80
N ASN A 215 -0.60 3.90 -19.15
CA ASN A 215 -0.38 5.00 -18.20
C ASN A 215 0.58 4.68 -17.04
N VAL A 216 1.57 3.85 -17.30
CA VAL A 216 2.56 3.39 -16.32
C VAL A 216 3.26 4.53 -15.55
N LYS A 217 3.27 5.75 -16.10
CA LYS A 217 3.78 6.96 -15.43
C LYS A 217 3.18 7.18 -14.02
N TYR A 218 1.94 6.74 -13.78
CA TYR A 218 1.34 6.82 -12.46
C TYR A 218 2.02 5.88 -11.46
N ILE A 219 2.47 4.71 -11.89
CA ILE A 219 3.19 3.75 -11.05
C ILE A 219 4.61 4.25 -10.79
N LEU A 220 5.33 4.64 -11.85
CA LEU A 220 6.74 5.01 -11.78
C LEU A 220 7.03 6.25 -10.92
N ARG A 221 6.06 7.14 -10.74
CA ARG A 221 6.23 8.30 -9.88
C ARG A 221 6.32 8.00 -8.38
N GLY A 222 5.86 6.81 -7.94
CA GLY A 222 5.76 6.46 -6.52
C GLY A 222 6.39 5.11 -6.15
N TYR A 223 6.93 4.38 -7.15
CA TYR A 223 7.66 3.13 -6.94
C TYR A 223 8.98 3.21 -7.70
N ASP A 224 10.06 3.36 -6.95
CA ASP A 224 11.41 3.44 -7.51
C ASP A 224 11.84 2.08 -8.09
N ASP A 225 12.24 2.06 -9.37
CA ASP A 225 12.70 0.87 -10.09
C ASP A 225 11.87 -0.39 -9.85
N ILE A 226 10.53 -0.27 -9.86
CA ILE A 226 9.66 -1.41 -9.54
C ILE A 226 9.86 -2.59 -10.47
N CYS A 227 10.07 -2.34 -11.78
CA CYS A 227 10.34 -3.40 -12.75
C CYS A 227 11.65 -4.11 -12.44
N GLY A 228 12.73 -3.38 -12.19
CA GLY A 228 14.02 -3.97 -11.83
C GLY A 228 13.98 -4.74 -10.50
N LYS A 229 13.27 -4.23 -9.50
CA LYS A 229 13.08 -4.93 -8.22
C LYS A 229 12.34 -6.24 -8.40
N LEU A 230 11.24 -6.25 -9.18
CA LEU A 230 10.44 -7.45 -9.44
C LEU A 230 11.17 -8.46 -10.31
N THR A 231 11.89 -8.01 -11.36
CA THR A 231 12.70 -8.88 -12.20
C THR A 231 13.78 -9.60 -11.39
N LYS A 232 14.45 -8.91 -10.46
CA LYS A 232 15.48 -9.50 -9.58
C LYS A 232 14.95 -10.64 -8.70
N VAL A 233 13.66 -10.68 -8.43
CA VAL A 233 13.01 -11.74 -7.65
C VAL A 233 12.24 -12.73 -8.53
N GLY A 234 12.45 -12.70 -9.85
CA GLY A 234 11.97 -13.72 -10.79
C GLY A 234 10.67 -13.37 -11.53
N ALA A 235 10.11 -12.18 -11.36
CA ALA A 235 8.95 -11.77 -12.13
C ALA A 235 9.32 -11.54 -13.60
N LYS A 236 8.44 -11.96 -14.52
CA LYS A 236 8.55 -11.67 -15.96
C LYS A 236 7.82 -10.36 -16.25
N ILE A 237 8.54 -9.27 -16.18
CA ILE A 237 8.01 -7.91 -16.35
C ILE A 237 9.02 -7.07 -17.14
N GLU A 238 8.52 -6.24 -18.03
CA GLU A 238 9.32 -5.30 -18.81
C GLU A 238 8.59 -3.97 -18.99
N LEU A 239 9.34 -2.92 -19.21
CA LEU A 239 8.83 -1.60 -19.55
C LEU A 239 9.02 -1.41 -21.07
N ILE A 240 7.94 -1.17 -21.81
CA ILE A 240 7.89 -1.01 -23.26
C ILE A 240 7.48 0.41 -23.65
#